data_121068cae6312edc9c916d2547406658
#
_entry.id   121068cae6312edc9c916d2547406658
#
_cell.length_a   1.000
_cell.length_b   1.000
_cell.length_c   1.000
_cell.angle_alpha   90.00
_cell.angle_beta   90.00
_cell.angle_gamma   90.00
#
_symmetry.space_group_name_H-M   'P 1'
#
loop_
_entity.id
_entity.type
_entity.pdbx_description
1 polymer ?
#
loop_
_entity_poly.entity_id
_entity_poly.type
_entity_poly.pdbx_seq_one_letter_code
_entity_poly.pdbx_strand_id
1 'polypeptide(L)'
;MNIANDSPIIGHFGVNKEGSGDMYNKGALMLNTLRHIVNDDAKWWALILKYSETYRHAIIDTQTVLAFFNKETGLELGPVFEQYLRTTKIPALKLKRKKSMLEYSWDNANADFNMPVEIEFDSKSIRLYPTTKVQQYKIGKATGEVKVRTDRFLITRN
;
A
#
# COMPACT_ATOMS: atom_id res chain seq x y z
N MET A 1 10.97 7.65 -9.06
CA MET A 1 11.58 6.32 -8.85
C MET A 1 10.89 5.38 -9.83
N ASN A 2 11.63 4.79 -10.78
CA ASN A 2 11.07 3.86 -11.77
C ASN A 2 11.12 2.44 -11.24
N ILE A 3 10.03 1.70 -11.42
CA ILE A 3 9.94 0.27 -11.19
C ILE A 3 9.75 -0.42 -12.54
N ALA A 4 10.45 -1.54 -12.78
CA ALA A 4 10.28 -2.35 -13.99
C ALA A 4 8.98 -3.16 -13.91
N ASN A 5 8.72 -3.72 -12.75
CA ASN A 5 7.52 -4.48 -12.40
C ASN A 5 7.24 -5.66 -13.35
N ASP A 6 8.31 -6.26 -13.86
CA ASP A 6 8.31 -7.38 -14.81
C ASP A 6 8.18 -8.74 -14.12
N SER A 7 8.58 -8.82 -12.85
CA SER A 7 8.47 -10.02 -12.02
C SER A 7 8.20 -9.65 -10.55
N PRO A 8 7.61 -10.56 -9.74
CA PRO A 8 7.43 -10.34 -8.32
C PRO A 8 8.77 -10.14 -7.58
N ILE A 9 8.76 -9.39 -6.48
CA ILE A 9 9.95 -9.28 -5.60
C ILE A 9 10.24 -10.62 -4.96
N ILE A 10 9.21 -11.31 -4.46
CA ILE A 10 9.33 -12.66 -3.89
C ILE A 10 8.77 -13.66 -4.90
N GLY A 11 9.64 -14.54 -5.41
CA GLY A 11 9.31 -15.56 -6.38
C GLY A 11 10.13 -16.83 -6.16
N HIS A 12 10.11 -17.74 -7.12
CA HIS A 12 10.93 -18.94 -7.12
C HIS A 12 12.33 -18.60 -7.68
N PHE A 13 13.17 -18.03 -6.84
CA PHE A 13 14.56 -17.72 -7.19
C PHE A 13 15.50 -18.75 -6.61
N GLY A 14 16.62 -19.00 -7.28
CA GLY A 14 17.68 -19.92 -6.86
C GLY A 14 18.96 -19.18 -6.52
N VAL A 15 19.98 -19.92 -6.08
CA VAL A 15 21.29 -19.36 -5.67
C VAL A 15 21.91 -18.46 -6.74
N ASN A 16 21.70 -18.77 -8.03
CA ASN A 16 22.24 -18.04 -9.17
C ASN A 16 21.19 -17.18 -9.89
N LYS A 17 20.03 -16.93 -9.26
CA LYS A 17 18.95 -16.12 -9.81
C LYS A 17 18.41 -15.19 -8.73
N GLU A 18 18.93 -13.98 -8.72
CA GLU A 18 18.70 -12.99 -7.66
C GLU A 18 17.29 -12.37 -7.64
N GLY A 19 16.46 -12.62 -8.65
CA GLY A 19 15.14 -12.04 -8.76
C GLY A 19 15.14 -10.66 -9.41
N SER A 20 14.10 -9.88 -9.16
CA SER A 20 13.90 -8.55 -9.75
C SER A 20 14.69 -7.48 -9.00
N GLY A 21 15.32 -6.56 -9.73
CA GLY A 21 15.91 -5.33 -9.18
C GLY A 21 14.88 -4.42 -8.49
N ASP A 22 13.61 -4.67 -8.68
CA ASP A 22 12.50 -3.96 -8.01
C ASP A 22 12.46 -4.20 -6.50
N MET A 23 13.22 -5.17 -5.97
CA MET A 23 13.40 -5.31 -4.52
C MET A 23 13.85 -3.99 -3.86
N TYR A 24 14.61 -3.15 -4.57
CA TYR A 24 15.01 -1.83 -4.09
C TYR A 24 13.92 -0.78 -4.32
N ASN A 25 13.56 -0.50 -5.56
CA ASN A 25 12.67 0.61 -5.90
C ASN A 25 11.22 0.35 -5.48
N LYS A 26 10.65 -0.78 -5.85
CA LYS A 26 9.29 -1.16 -5.46
C LYS A 26 9.22 -1.44 -3.96
N GLY A 27 10.27 -2.04 -3.38
CA GLY A 27 10.38 -2.22 -1.93
C GLY A 27 10.36 -0.91 -1.16
N ALA A 28 11.12 0.10 -1.60
CA ALA A 28 11.12 1.43 -0.99
C ALA A 28 9.75 2.12 -1.10
N LEU A 29 9.09 2.03 -2.26
CA LEU A 29 7.74 2.58 -2.47
C LEU A 29 6.69 1.86 -1.61
N MET A 30 6.82 0.54 -1.44
CA MET A 30 5.98 -0.23 -0.53
C MET A 30 6.17 0.22 0.93
N LEU A 31 7.41 0.40 1.40
CA LEU A 31 7.68 0.89 2.75
C LEU A 31 7.11 2.30 2.96
N ASN A 32 7.23 3.19 1.97
CA ASN A 32 6.57 4.49 2.03
C ASN A 32 5.04 4.36 2.12
N THR A 33 4.46 3.42 1.37
CA THR A 33 3.03 3.11 1.45
C THR A 33 2.64 2.62 2.84
N LEU A 34 3.39 1.69 3.45
CA LEU A 34 3.16 1.20 4.81
C LEU A 34 3.23 2.32 5.85
N ARG A 35 4.18 3.25 5.72
CA ARG A 35 4.27 4.45 6.56
C ARG A 35 2.95 5.24 6.53
N HIS A 36 2.41 5.47 5.33
CA HIS A 36 1.15 6.19 5.19
C HIS A 36 -0.10 5.35 5.56
N ILE A 37 -0.01 4.01 5.53
CA ILE A 37 -1.05 3.14 6.12
C ILE A 37 -1.06 3.32 7.64
N VAL A 38 0.08 3.32 8.29
CA VAL A 38 0.23 3.57 9.74
C VAL A 38 -0.25 4.97 10.11
N ASN A 39 0.03 5.96 9.27
CA ASN A 39 -0.42 7.36 9.40
C ASN A 39 -0.02 8.02 10.72
N ASP A 40 1.12 7.63 11.25
CA ASP A 40 1.75 8.19 12.45
C ASP A 40 3.27 8.06 12.28
N ASP A 41 3.92 9.17 12.00
CA ASP A 41 5.37 9.20 11.73
C ASP A 41 6.20 8.83 12.96
N ALA A 42 5.79 9.25 14.14
CA ALA A 42 6.51 8.91 15.37
C ALA A 42 6.44 7.40 15.61
N LYS A 43 5.26 6.82 15.48
CA LYS A 43 5.06 5.37 15.57
C LYS A 43 5.84 4.62 14.48
N TRP A 44 5.84 5.12 13.24
CA TRP A 44 6.58 4.50 12.13
C TRP A 44 8.08 4.43 12.40
N TRP A 45 8.69 5.53 12.79
CA TRP A 45 10.14 5.55 13.04
C TRP A 45 10.53 4.74 14.26
N ALA A 46 9.73 4.75 15.32
CA ALA A 46 9.91 3.86 16.46
C ALA A 46 9.83 2.38 16.08
N LEU A 47 8.89 2.02 15.20
CA LEU A 47 8.73 0.67 14.66
C LEU A 47 9.96 0.24 13.85
N ILE A 48 10.48 1.09 12.95
CA ILE A 48 11.67 0.79 12.15
C ILE A 48 12.91 0.59 13.04
N LEU A 49 13.08 1.45 14.06
CA LEU A 49 14.16 1.28 15.02
C LEU A 49 14.03 -0.04 15.77
N LYS A 50 12.86 -0.33 16.31
CA LYS A 50 12.58 -1.58 17.03
C LYS A 50 12.79 -2.82 16.14
N TYR A 51 12.42 -2.74 14.84
CA TYR A 51 12.67 -3.81 13.89
C TYR A 51 14.17 -4.09 13.76
N SER A 52 14.99 -3.07 13.57
CA SER A 52 16.44 -3.19 13.42
C SER A 52 17.11 -3.74 14.68
N GLU A 53 16.66 -3.33 15.86
CA GLU A 53 17.16 -3.83 17.15
C GLU A 53 16.76 -5.27 17.42
N THR A 54 15.49 -5.63 17.14
CA THR A 54 14.95 -6.97 17.40
C THR A 54 15.63 -8.04 16.55
N TYR A 55 15.89 -7.73 15.29
CA TYR A 55 16.44 -8.70 14.34
C TYR A 55 17.92 -8.49 14.01
N ARG A 56 18.59 -7.67 14.80
CA ARG A 56 20.04 -7.48 14.69
C ARG A 56 20.76 -8.84 14.78
N HIS A 57 21.55 -9.15 13.76
CA HIS A 57 22.27 -10.42 13.63
C HIS A 57 21.39 -11.68 13.54
N ALA A 58 20.11 -11.54 13.22
CA ALA A 58 19.20 -12.66 13.00
C ALA A 58 19.05 -12.98 11.51
N ILE A 59 18.78 -14.24 11.21
CA ILE A 59 18.27 -14.66 9.90
C ILE A 59 16.76 -14.76 10.03
N ILE A 60 16.05 -14.03 9.21
CA ILE A 60 14.58 -13.94 9.25
C ILE A 60 13.98 -14.24 7.90
N ASP A 61 12.72 -14.63 7.90
CA ASP A 61 11.92 -14.87 6.70
C ASP A 61 10.78 -13.85 6.54
N THR A 62 10.06 -13.94 5.44
CA THR A 62 8.93 -13.05 5.14
C THR A 62 7.83 -13.12 6.19
N GLN A 63 7.56 -14.30 6.76
CA GLN A 63 6.52 -14.48 7.76
C GLN A 63 6.88 -13.78 9.07
N THR A 64 8.15 -13.86 9.47
CA THR A 64 8.68 -13.14 10.64
C THR A 64 8.53 -11.63 10.46
N VAL A 65 8.86 -11.10 9.27
CA VAL A 65 8.68 -9.68 8.96
C VAL A 65 7.22 -9.28 9.06
N LEU A 66 6.32 -10.01 8.39
CA LEU A 66 4.89 -9.71 8.40
C LEU A 66 4.31 -9.76 9.81
N ALA A 67 4.63 -10.81 10.58
CA ALA A 67 4.17 -10.96 11.96
C ALA A 67 4.62 -9.79 12.85
N PHE A 68 5.86 -9.33 12.67
CA PHE A 68 6.37 -8.15 13.39
C PHE A 68 5.55 -6.90 13.04
N PHE A 69 5.38 -6.60 11.75
CA PHE A 69 4.65 -5.41 11.33
C PHE A 69 3.18 -5.45 11.79
N ASN A 70 2.49 -6.59 11.65
CA ASN A 70 1.12 -6.74 12.14
C ASN A 70 1.02 -6.48 13.66
N LYS A 71 1.92 -7.10 14.44
CA LYS A 71 1.96 -6.93 15.90
C LYS A 71 2.19 -5.48 16.32
N GLU A 72 3.21 -4.84 15.77
CA GLU A 72 3.62 -3.50 16.20
C GLU A 72 2.67 -2.40 15.69
N THR A 73 2.06 -2.60 14.55
CA THR A 73 1.06 -1.65 14.02
C THR A 73 -0.34 -1.87 14.58
N GLY A 74 -0.68 -3.11 14.92
CA GLY A 74 -2.04 -3.55 15.23
C GLY A 74 -2.93 -3.64 13.99
N LEU A 75 -2.33 -3.69 12.79
CA LEU A 75 -3.03 -3.77 11.50
C LEU A 75 -2.83 -5.14 10.86
N GLU A 76 -3.81 -5.56 10.05
CA GLU A 76 -3.67 -6.75 9.22
C GLU A 76 -3.10 -6.36 7.85
N LEU A 77 -1.77 -6.51 7.71
CA LEU A 77 -1.02 -6.07 6.52
C LEU A 77 -0.76 -7.20 5.51
N GLY A 78 -1.20 -8.43 5.82
CA GLY A 78 -1.02 -9.60 4.95
C GLY A 78 -1.41 -9.35 3.50
N PRO A 79 -2.64 -8.85 3.22
CA PRO A 79 -3.07 -8.56 1.85
C PRO A 79 -2.21 -7.53 1.13
N VAL A 80 -1.66 -6.54 1.86
CA VAL A 80 -0.77 -5.52 1.29
C VAL A 80 0.59 -6.10 0.94
N PHE A 81 1.18 -6.91 1.83
CA PHE A 81 2.42 -7.62 1.58
C PHE A 81 2.29 -8.59 0.40
N GLU A 82 1.21 -9.39 0.35
CA GLU A 82 0.94 -10.32 -0.73
C GLU A 82 0.84 -9.60 -2.08
N GLN A 83 0.11 -8.49 -2.14
CA GLN A 83 -0.06 -7.68 -3.34
C GLN A 83 1.27 -7.16 -3.88
N TYR A 84 2.09 -6.52 -3.05
CA TYR A 84 3.29 -5.83 -3.52
C TYR A 84 4.49 -6.75 -3.68
N LEU A 85 4.64 -7.76 -2.85
CA LEU A 85 5.81 -8.64 -2.87
C LEU A 85 5.66 -9.81 -3.83
N ARG A 86 4.44 -10.37 -3.97
CA ARG A 86 4.23 -11.61 -4.72
C ARG A 86 3.52 -11.43 -6.06
N THR A 87 3.14 -10.20 -6.41
CA THR A 87 2.52 -9.92 -7.71
C THR A 87 3.19 -8.75 -8.41
N THR A 88 2.99 -8.66 -9.74
CA THR A 88 3.35 -7.49 -10.55
C THR A 88 2.18 -6.50 -10.68
N LYS A 89 1.05 -6.77 -10.05
CA LYS A 89 -0.13 -5.91 -10.13
C LYS A 89 0.03 -4.71 -9.22
N ILE A 90 0.06 -3.50 -9.77
CA ILE A 90 -0.06 -2.27 -9.01
C ILE A 90 -1.54 -1.96 -8.84
N PRO A 91 -2.06 -1.84 -7.60
CA PRO A 91 -3.46 -1.54 -7.36
C PRO A 91 -3.87 -0.23 -8.03
N ALA A 92 -5.06 -0.21 -8.62
CA ALA A 92 -5.62 0.97 -9.24
C ALA A 92 -6.86 1.42 -8.47
N LEU A 93 -6.90 2.68 -8.07
CA LEU A 93 -8.09 3.25 -7.45
C LEU A 93 -9.08 3.70 -8.52
N LYS A 94 -10.19 2.97 -8.66
CA LYS A 94 -11.34 3.43 -9.45
C LYS A 94 -12.12 4.47 -8.68
N LEU A 95 -12.30 5.64 -9.27
CA LEU A 95 -13.10 6.74 -8.73
C LEU A 95 -14.10 7.21 -9.76
N LYS A 96 -15.38 7.27 -9.36
CA LYS A 96 -16.44 7.83 -10.20
C LYS A 96 -17.31 8.77 -9.38
N ARG A 97 -17.34 10.03 -9.79
CA ARG A 97 -18.24 11.01 -9.16
C ARG A 97 -19.63 10.92 -9.76
N LYS A 98 -20.66 10.81 -8.91
CA LYS A 98 -22.08 10.85 -9.26
C LYS A 98 -22.78 11.88 -8.39
N LYS A 99 -22.99 13.10 -8.90
CA LYS A 99 -23.61 14.20 -8.15
C LYS A 99 -22.87 14.46 -6.82
N SER A 100 -23.52 14.18 -5.70
CA SER A 100 -22.98 14.35 -4.35
C SER A 100 -22.29 13.11 -3.77
N MET A 101 -22.15 12.05 -4.57
CA MET A 101 -21.54 10.79 -4.16
C MET A 101 -20.26 10.53 -4.95
N LEU A 102 -19.31 9.91 -4.30
CA LEU A 102 -18.10 9.35 -4.88
C LEU A 102 -18.18 7.82 -4.78
N GLU A 103 -18.25 7.13 -5.92
CA GLU A 103 -18.09 5.69 -5.98
C GLU A 103 -16.60 5.37 -6.07
N TYR A 104 -16.15 4.38 -5.30
CA TYR A 104 -14.76 3.97 -5.28
C TYR A 104 -14.59 2.48 -5.03
N SER A 105 -13.55 1.90 -5.58
CA SER A 105 -13.15 0.51 -5.33
C SER A 105 -11.69 0.30 -5.77
N TRP A 106 -11.07 -0.75 -5.26
CA TRP A 106 -9.82 -1.24 -5.84
C TRP A 106 -10.08 -2.01 -7.13
N ASP A 107 -9.22 -1.79 -8.11
CA ASP A 107 -9.04 -2.58 -9.32
C ASP A 107 -7.59 -3.07 -9.40
N ASN A 108 -7.34 -4.06 -10.25
CA ASN A 108 -6.02 -4.66 -10.41
C ASN A 108 -5.37 -5.09 -9.07
N ALA A 109 -6.21 -5.53 -8.14
CA ALA A 109 -5.82 -5.94 -6.79
C ALA A 109 -6.30 -7.36 -6.48
N ASN A 110 -5.67 -8.00 -5.51
CA ASN A 110 -6.13 -9.28 -4.97
C ASN A 110 -7.49 -9.12 -4.31
N ALA A 111 -8.28 -10.21 -4.23
CA ALA A 111 -9.67 -10.15 -3.77
C ALA A 111 -9.83 -9.62 -2.33
N ASP A 112 -8.85 -9.89 -1.48
CA ASP A 112 -8.79 -9.50 -0.07
C ASP A 112 -8.04 -8.19 0.19
N PHE A 113 -7.58 -7.51 -0.88
CA PHE A 113 -6.83 -6.25 -0.77
C PHE A 113 -7.68 -5.15 -0.14
N ASN A 114 -7.22 -4.61 0.99
CA ASN A 114 -7.97 -3.72 1.86
C ASN A 114 -7.21 -2.44 2.26
N MET A 115 -6.17 -2.09 1.49
CA MET A 115 -5.32 -0.94 1.80
C MET A 115 -6.12 0.37 1.87
N PRO A 116 -5.97 1.18 2.92
CA PRO A 116 -6.53 2.53 2.94
C PRO A 116 -5.83 3.44 1.92
N VAL A 117 -6.52 4.48 1.48
CA VAL A 117 -5.98 5.50 0.59
C VAL A 117 -6.49 6.88 0.96
N GLU A 118 -5.73 7.91 0.65
CA GLU A 118 -6.12 9.29 0.88
C GLU A 118 -6.48 9.98 -0.43
N ILE A 119 -7.55 10.75 -0.36
CA ILE A 119 -7.99 11.66 -1.41
C ILE A 119 -8.12 13.07 -0.86
N GLU A 120 -7.94 14.06 -1.71
CA GLU A 120 -8.15 15.46 -1.38
C GLU A 120 -9.18 16.07 -2.32
N PHE A 121 -10.09 16.86 -1.80
CA PHE A 121 -10.99 17.72 -2.55
C PHE A 121 -11.45 18.90 -1.69
N ASP A 122 -11.65 20.07 -2.31
CA ASP A 122 -12.03 21.31 -1.63
C ASP A 122 -11.18 21.57 -0.36
N SER A 123 -9.86 21.37 -0.45
CA SER A 123 -8.89 21.52 0.65
C SER A 123 -9.12 20.58 1.85
N LYS A 124 -9.92 19.53 1.68
CA LYS A 124 -10.12 18.49 2.70
C LYS A 124 -9.42 17.21 2.30
N SER A 125 -8.68 16.64 3.24
CA SER A 125 -8.12 15.30 3.12
C SER A 125 -9.08 14.28 3.74
N ILE A 126 -9.34 13.21 3.01
CA ILE A 126 -10.24 12.12 3.45
C ILE A 126 -9.52 10.80 3.24
N ARG A 127 -9.58 9.97 4.27
CA ARG A 127 -9.08 8.61 4.22
C ARG A 127 -10.23 7.66 3.89
N LEU A 128 -10.09 6.94 2.79
CA LEU A 128 -11.01 5.90 2.34
C LEU A 128 -10.43 4.52 2.67
N TYR A 129 -11.31 3.54 2.80
CA TYR A 129 -10.97 2.13 3.01
C TYR A 129 -11.59 1.29 1.88
N PRO A 130 -11.04 1.37 0.67
CA PRO A 130 -11.60 0.66 -0.48
C PRO A 130 -11.43 -0.86 -0.35
N THR A 131 -12.38 -1.58 -0.92
CA THR A 131 -12.28 -3.00 -1.23
C THR A 131 -12.40 -3.19 -2.73
N THR A 132 -12.33 -4.43 -3.22
CA THR A 132 -12.60 -4.73 -4.65
C THR A 132 -14.08 -4.58 -5.03
N LYS A 133 -14.98 -4.39 -4.05
CA LYS A 133 -16.41 -4.08 -4.28
C LYS A 133 -16.61 -2.57 -4.29
N VAL A 134 -17.52 -2.10 -5.14
CA VAL A 134 -17.87 -0.67 -5.23
C VAL A 134 -18.49 -0.20 -3.91
N GLN A 135 -17.93 0.86 -3.36
CA GLN A 135 -18.36 1.55 -2.15
C GLN A 135 -18.72 2.99 -2.50
N GLN A 136 -19.43 3.67 -1.61
CA GLN A 136 -19.86 5.04 -1.81
C GLN A 136 -19.47 5.93 -0.64
N TYR A 137 -19.03 7.16 -0.94
CA TYR A 137 -18.76 8.20 0.03
C TYR A 137 -19.49 9.48 -0.36
N LYS A 138 -20.17 10.10 0.59
CA LYS A 138 -20.93 11.35 0.36
C LYS A 138 -19.99 12.56 0.40
N ILE A 139 -19.76 13.19 -0.76
CA ILE A 139 -18.91 14.38 -0.90
C ILE A 139 -19.72 15.71 -0.85
N GLY A 140 -21.04 15.61 -0.78
CA GLY A 140 -21.93 16.78 -0.74
C GLY A 140 -21.92 17.58 -2.05
N LYS A 141 -22.00 18.90 -1.94
CA LYS A 141 -21.97 19.84 -3.08
C LYS A 141 -20.54 20.26 -3.45
N ALA A 142 -19.54 19.42 -3.15
CA ALA A 142 -18.15 19.69 -3.53
C ALA A 142 -18.04 19.99 -5.02
N THR A 143 -17.29 20.99 -5.41
CA THR A 143 -17.13 21.41 -6.82
C THR A 143 -15.75 21.10 -7.36
N GLY A 144 -14.77 20.92 -6.48
CA GLY A 144 -13.38 20.66 -6.84
C GLY A 144 -13.11 19.29 -7.44
N GLU A 145 -11.98 19.17 -8.11
CA GLU A 145 -11.47 17.89 -8.56
C GLU A 145 -11.03 17.02 -7.37
N VAL A 146 -11.28 15.72 -7.46
CA VAL A 146 -10.79 14.75 -6.47
C VAL A 146 -9.36 14.37 -6.84
N LYS A 147 -8.41 14.73 -5.99
CA LYS A 147 -6.99 14.38 -6.12
C LYS A 147 -6.69 13.15 -5.29
N VAL A 148 -6.09 12.14 -5.90
CA VAL A 148 -5.61 10.93 -5.21
C VAL A 148 -4.15 11.14 -4.80
N ARG A 149 -3.80 10.78 -3.57
CA ARG A 149 -2.44 10.94 -3.02
C ARG A 149 -1.52 9.79 -3.48
N THR A 150 -1.27 9.74 -4.79
CA THR A 150 -0.32 8.79 -5.39
C THR A 150 1.14 9.05 -5.00
N ASP A 151 1.43 10.21 -4.43
CA ASP A 151 2.72 10.55 -3.82
C ASP A 151 2.99 9.78 -2.51
N ARG A 152 1.92 9.33 -1.85
CA ARG A 152 1.97 8.60 -0.58
C ARG A 152 1.83 7.10 -0.74
N PHE A 153 1.11 6.66 -1.73
CA PHE A 153 0.74 5.26 -1.94
C PHE A 153 1.21 4.78 -3.32
N LEU A 154 1.80 3.59 -3.37
CA LEU A 154 2.16 2.93 -4.63
C LEU A 154 0.90 2.39 -5.32
N ILE A 155 0.20 3.26 -6.00
CA ILE A 155 -1.06 2.98 -6.69
C ILE A 155 -1.13 3.72 -8.01
N THR A 156 -2.05 3.30 -8.87
CA THR A 156 -2.49 4.06 -10.05
C THR A 156 -3.92 4.57 -9.86
N ARG A 157 -4.33 5.54 -10.68
CA ARG A 157 -5.70 6.03 -10.75
C ARG A 157 -6.28 5.65 -12.11
N ASN A 158 -7.46 5.05 -12.12
CA ASN A 158 -8.30 4.78 -13.28
C ASN A 158 -9.55 5.64 -13.27
#